data_ea16dc77b9d1ea6e30a2ac43cbb7a5ce
#
_entry.id   ea16dc77b9d1ea6e30a2ac43cbb7a5ce
#
_cell.length_a   1.000
_cell.length_b   1.000
_cell.length_c   1.000
_cell.angle_alpha   90.00
_cell.angle_beta   90.00
_cell.angle_gamma   90.00
#
_symmetry.space_group_name_H-M   'P 1'
#
loop_
_entity.id
_entity.type
_entity.pdbx_description
1 polymer ?
#
loop_
_entity_poly.entity_id
_entity_poly.type
_entity_poly.pdbx_seq_one_letter_code
_entity_poly.pdbx_strand_id
1 'polypeptide(L)'
;MTTQMRASAREMRHMVGRYLHARNCPGYAVNAVRDAIMAAQAEGYDAVSYMEDVREHYAGARTSFVAELQGDEIVLDGANTPAPLLAPALIDELALAVAAGARSVRVHKVPGVTLFAALSEYAAVRGVSVTLTRIADDAATIAASAVPPLATDPAALAAGPAMQRILRDGYEMDADQFWRLFHESNEALTPDSELSRRHAGTQIYDADGNLLGEASEEVYQHLRSASGTPDSAVFA
;
A
#
# COMPACT_ATOMS: atom_id res chain seq x y z
N MET A 1 -21.69 19.11 -0.57
CA MET A 1 -20.66 19.17 0.50
C MET A 1 -20.17 17.76 0.67
N THR A 2 -18.90 17.49 0.38
CA THR A 2 -18.30 16.18 0.60
C THR A 2 -18.15 15.93 2.11
N THR A 3 -18.57 14.77 2.56
CA THR A 3 -18.44 14.38 3.97
C THR A 3 -17.02 13.88 4.20
N GLN A 4 -16.27 14.56 5.08
CA GLN A 4 -14.94 14.10 5.46
C GLN A 4 -15.02 13.05 6.56
N MET A 5 -14.18 12.04 6.48
CA MET A 5 -14.01 11.03 7.52
C MET A 5 -12.53 10.83 7.86
N ARG A 6 -12.26 10.14 8.96
CA ARG A 6 -10.93 9.73 9.34
C ARG A 6 -10.82 8.21 9.31
N ALA A 7 -9.90 7.71 8.50
CA ALA A 7 -9.57 6.30 8.44
C ALA A 7 -8.26 6.05 9.20
N SER A 8 -8.24 5.02 10.04
CA SER A 8 -7.01 4.64 10.73
C SER A 8 -5.95 4.11 9.75
N ALA A 9 -4.68 4.18 10.15
CA ALA A 9 -3.58 3.61 9.35
C ALA A 9 -3.81 2.11 9.05
N ARG A 10 -4.45 1.37 9.96
CA ARG A 10 -4.78 -0.04 9.78
C ARG A 10 -5.85 -0.25 8.70
N GLU A 11 -6.94 0.53 8.75
CA GLU A 11 -8.01 0.46 7.74
C GLU A 11 -7.48 0.80 6.36
N MET A 12 -6.72 1.90 6.25
CA MET A 12 -6.07 2.30 5.00
C MET A 12 -5.15 1.22 4.46
N ARG A 13 -4.31 0.62 5.32
CA ARG A 13 -3.40 -0.46 4.94
C ARG A 13 -4.14 -1.66 4.36
N HIS A 14 -5.26 -2.05 4.97
CA HIS A 14 -6.09 -3.14 4.49
C HIS A 14 -6.78 -2.79 3.19
N MET A 15 -7.41 -1.63 3.11
CA MET A 15 -8.13 -1.17 1.93
C MET A 15 -7.19 -1.04 0.73
N VAL A 16 -6.08 -0.30 0.84
CA VAL A 16 -5.13 -0.10 -0.26
C VAL A 16 -4.51 -1.43 -0.70
N GLY A 17 -4.08 -2.27 0.25
CA GLY A 17 -3.48 -3.57 -0.09
C GLY A 17 -4.44 -4.50 -0.84
N ARG A 18 -5.69 -4.60 -0.38
CA ARG A 18 -6.74 -5.39 -1.04
C ARG A 18 -7.13 -4.80 -2.39
N TYR A 19 -7.24 -3.48 -2.49
CA TYR A 19 -7.53 -2.80 -3.76
C TYR A 19 -6.48 -3.13 -4.83
N LEU A 20 -5.18 -3.04 -4.49
CA LEU A 20 -4.10 -3.41 -5.39
C LEU A 20 -4.18 -4.88 -5.82
N HIS A 21 -4.52 -5.81 -4.91
CA HIS A 21 -4.76 -7.21 -5.25
C HIS A 21 -5.97 -7.37 -6.18
N ALA A 22 -7.09 -6.70 -5.90
CA ALA A 22 -8.30 -6.74 -6.72
C ALA A 22 -8.03 -6.22 -8.16
N ARG A 23 -7.08 -5.31 -8.31
CA ARG A 23 -6.64 -4.79 -9.63
C ARG A 23 -5.47 -5.57 -10.24
N ASN A 24 -5.18 -6.77 -9.74
CA ASN A 24 -4.12 -7.66 -10.24
C ASN A 24 -2.72 -7.03 -10.25
N CYS A 25 -2.41 -6.12 -9.31
CA CYS A 25 -1.06 -5.68 -9.08
C CYS A 25 -0.16 -6.90 -8.79
N PRO A 26 1.06 -6.99 -9.35
CA PRO A 26 1.94 -8.12 -9.11
C PRO A 26 2.11 -8.39 -7.61
N GLY A 27 1.79 -9.60 -7.16
CA GLY A 27 1.68 -9.94 -5.74
C GLY A 27 2.94 -9.64 -4.92
N TYR A 28 4.13 -9.80 -5.53
CA TYR A 28 5.41 -9.45 -4.89
C TYR A 28 5.58 -7.94 -4.65
N ALA A 29 4.88 -7.08 -5.41
CA ALA A 29 5.01 -5.64 -5.33
C ALA A 29 3.95 -4.98 -4.42
N VAL A 30 2.79 -5.63 -4.20
CA VAL A 30 1.64 -5.06 -3.50
C VAL A 30 2.02 -4.38 -2.19
N ASN A 31 2.80 -5.03 -1.35
CA ASN A 31 3.14 -4.47 -0.04
C ASN A 31 4.00 -3.20 -0.15
N ALA A 32 5.00 -3.21 -1.04
CA ALA A 32 5.89 -2.07 -1.22
C ALA A 32 5.17 -0.88 -1.89
N VAL A 33 4.35 -1.15 -2.90
CA VAL A 33 3.52 -0.15 -3.59
C VAL A 33 2.50 0.47 -2.62
N ARG A 34 1.81 -0.36 -1.82
CA ARG A 34 0.90 0.11 -0.77
C ARG A 34 1.61 1.04 0.21
N ASP A 35 2.77 0.63 0.71
CA ASP A 35 3.50 1.40 1.71
C ASP A 35 4.00 2.73 1.13
N ALA A 36 4.38 2.78 -0.14
CA ALA A 36 4.72 4.01 -0.84
C ALA A 36 3.50 4.94 -1.03
N ILE A 37 2.34 4.41 -1.42
CA ILE A 37 1.09 5.17 -1.53
C ILE A 37 0.71 5.77 -0.17
N MET A 38 0.76 4.96 0.88
CA MET A 38 0.42 5.42 2.24
C MET A 38 1.39 6.48 2.75
N ALA A 39 2.69 6.35 2.48
CA ALA A 39 3.68 7.35 2.84
C ALA A 39 3.44 8.67 2.10
N ALA A 40 3.22 8.62 0.78
CA ALA A 40 2.92 9.81 -0.01
C ALA A 40 1.63 10.51 0.44
N GLN A 41 0.57 9.74 0.77
CA GLN A 41 -0.67 10.29 1.33
C GLN A 41 -0.42 10.95 2.69
N ALA A 42 0.44 10.37 3.54
CA ALA A 42 0.79 10.95 4.84
C ALA A 42 1.55 12.27 4.71
N GLU A 43 2.36 12.42 3.66
CA GLU A 43 3.09 13.65 3.33
C GLU A 43 2.21 14.70 2.62
N GLY A 44 0.93 14.40 2.36
CA GLY A 44 -0.04 15.36 1.82
C GLY A 44 -0.21 15.31 0.31
N TYR A 45 0.36 14.32 -0.39
CA TYR A 45 0.04 14.04 -1.78
C TYR A 45 -1.26 13.23 -1.85
N ASP A 46 -2.14 13.53 -2.79
CA ASP A 46 -3.38 12.78 -2.99
C ASP A 46 -3.11 11.45 -3.71
N ALA A 47 -2.34 10.58 -3.04
CA ALA A 47 -1.85 9.34 -3.59
C ALA A 47 -2.96 8.29 -3.75
N VAL A 48 -4.00 8.35 -2.92
CA VAL A 48 -5.13 7.41 -3.00
C VAL A 48 -6.01 7.72 -4.19
N SER A 49 -6.31 8.99 -4.48
CA SER A 49 -7.02 9.35 -5.70
C SER A 49 -6.21 9.00 -6.95
N TYR A 50 -4.91 9.28 -6.92
CA TYR A 50 -4.05 8.91 -8.05
C TYR A 50 -3.93 7.39 -8.23
N MET A 51 -3.90 6.62 -7.15
CA MET A 51 -3.99 5.14 -7.20
C MET A 51 -5.25 4.68 -7.95
N GLU A 52 -6.40 5.31 -7.68
CA GLU A 52 -7.66 5.02 -8.34
C GLU A 52 -7.62 5.40 -9.83
N ASP A 53 -7.09 6.56 -10.16
CA ASP A 53 -7.00 7.07 -11.53
C ASP A 53 -6.18 6.16 -12.45
N VAL A 54 -5.14 5.52 -11.91
CA VAL A 54 -4.25 4.63 -12.68
C VAL A 54 -4.59 3.14 -12.56
N ARG A 55 -5.77 2.79 -12.08
CA ARG A 55 -6.20 1.41 -11.79
C ARG A 55 -6.01 0.44 -12.95
N GLU A 56 -6.18 0.89 -14.18
CA GLU A 56 -6.04 0.05 -15.38
C GLU A 56 -4.58 -0.37 -15.68
N HIS A 57 -3.62 0.24 -14.98
CA HIS A 57 -2.19 -0.02 -15.17
C HIS A 57 -1.63 -1.04 -14.19
N TYR A 58 -2.42 -1.55 -13.23
CA TYR A 58 -1.89 -2.49 -12.23
C TYR A 58 -1.72 -3.90 -12.76
N ALA A 59 -2.63 -4.38 -13.61
CA ALA A 59 -2.59 -5.74 -14.14
C ALA A 59 -1.33 -5.96 -14.97
N GLY A 60 -0.47 -6.89 -14.54
CA GLY A 60 0.77 -7.21 -15.23
C GLY A 60 1.81 -6.07 -15.28
N ALA A 61 1.66 -5.09 -14.38
CA ALA A 61 2.49 -3.90 -14.37
C ALA A 61 3.97 -4.23 -14.19
N ARG A 62 4.79 -3.45 -14.87
CA ARG A 62 6.21 -3.38 -14.60
C ARG A 62 6.43 -2.59 -13.30
N THR A 63 7.36 -3.05 -12.46
CA THR A 63 7.68 -2.43 -11.17
C THR A 63 9.16 -2.06 -11.04
N SER A 64 9.86 -1.94 -12.18
CA SER A 64 11.28 -1.59 -12.24
C SER A 64 11.55 -0.64 -13.39
N PHE A 65 12.60 0.16 -13.26
CA PHE A 65 13.12 1.01 -14.31
C PHE A 65 14.00 0.23 -15.29
N VAL A 66 14.24 0.81 -16.45
CA VAL A 66 15.44 0.54 -17.27
C VAL A 66 16.44 1.64 -16.92
N ALA A 67 17.52 1.26 -16.29
CA ALA A 67 18.60 2.19 -15.96
C ALA A 67 19.63 2.24 -17.11
N GLU A 68 20.00 3.45 -17.51
CA GLU A 68 21.01 3.72 -18.53
C GLU A 68 21.99 4.77 -18.02
N LEU A 69 23.27 4.63 -18.39
CA LEU A 69 24.26 5.67 -18.16
C LEU A 69 24.39 6.51 -19.43
N GLN A 70 24.01 7.80 -19.34
CA GLN A 70 24.14 8.77 -20.44
C GLN A 70 25.22 9.82 -20.08
N GLY A 71 26.46 9.58 -20.55
CA GLY A 71 27.62 10.32 -20.04
C GLY A 71 27.85 10.00 -18.56
N ASP A 72 27.81 11.01 -17.70
CA ASP A 72 27.96 10.85 -16.26
C ASP A 72 26.58 10.87 -15.52
N GLU A 73 25.47 10.88 -16.26
CA GLU A 73 24.12 10.94 -15.69
C GLU A 73 23.45 9.56 -15.74
N ILE A 74 22.86 9.14 -14.61
CA ILE A 74 22.01 7.96 -14.52
C ILE A 74 20.60 8.37 -14.98
N VAL A 75 20.09 7.69 -15.98
CA VAL A 75 18.76 7.91 -16.55
C VAL A 75 17.90 6.68 -16.29
N LEU A 76 16.74 6.89 -15.69
CA LEU A 76 15.76 5.84 -15.34
C LEU A 76 14.54 6.00 -16.26
N ASP A 77 14.36 5.05 -17.20
CA ASP A 77 13.18 4.98 -18.06
C ASP A 77 12.07 4.16 -17.39
N GLY A 78 10.95 4.81 -17.08
CA GLY A 78 9.77 4.21 -16.46
C GLY A 78 8.86 3.46 -17.44
N ALA A 79 9.14 3.52 -18.76
CA ALA A 79 8.35 2.84 -19.80
C ALA A 79 6.83 3.13 -19.71
N ASN A 80 6.45 4.35 -19.37
CA ASN A 80 5.08 4.80 -19.13
C ASN A 80 4.36 4.10 -17.96
N THR A 81 5.09 3.52 -17.05
CA THR A 81 4.53 2.95 -15.82
C THR A 81 4.23 4.08 -14.83
N PRO A 82 3.03 4.12 -14.24
CA PRO A 82 2.67 5.12 -13.23
C PRO A 82 3.57 5.10 -12.00
N ALA A 83 3.82 6.30 -11.46
CA ALA A 83 4.72 6.52 -10.33
C ALA A 83 4.50 5.61 -9.10
N PRO A 84 3.27 5.29 -8.65
CA PRO A 84 3.08 4.41 -7.49
C PRO A 84 3.73 3.03 -7.64
N LEU A 85 3.68 2.47 -8.85
CA LEU A 85 4.26 1.15 -9.16
C LEU A 85 5.80 1.18 -9.18
N LEU A 86 6.38 2.32 -9.51
CA LEU A 86 7.83 2.52 -9.61
C LEU A 86 8.44 3.11 -8.34
N ALA A 87 7.63 3.61 -7.41
CA ALA A 87 8.12 4.28 -6.20
C ALA A 87 9.07 3.43 -5.36
N PRO A 88 8.80 2.14 -5.08
CA PRO A 88 9.77 1.30 -4.35
C PRO A 88 11.09 1.14 -5.09
N ALA A 89 11.04 0.85 -6.39
CA ALA A 89 12.24 0.69 -7.21
C ALA A 89 13.05 1.98 -7.33
N LEU A 90 12.38 3.13 -7.41
CA LEU A 90 13.08 4.42 -7.42
C LEU A 90 13.97 4.58 -6.18
N ILE A 91 13.45 4.27 -4.99
CA ILE A 91 14.22 4.44 -3.77
C ILE A 91 15.41 3.49 -3.73
N ASP A 92 15.26 2.27 -4.24
CA ASP A 92 16.37 1.32 -4.34
C ASP A 92 17.43 1.80 -5.36
N GLU A 93 17.02 2.31 -6.52
CA GLU A 93 17.93 2.90 -7.52
C GLU A 93 18.64 4.15 -6.98
N LEU A 94 17.94 5.01 -6.25
CA LEU A 94 18.57 6.17 -5.61
C LEU A 94 19.59 5.76 -4.55
N ALA A 95 19.31 4.73 -3.76
CA ALA A 95 20.26 4.22 -2.77
C ALA A 95 21.52 3.67 -3.44
N LEU A 96 21.38 2.94 -4.54
CA LEU A 96 22.50 2.45 -5.35
C LEU A 96 23.30 3.61 -5.99
N ALA A 97 22.60 4.58 -6.57
CA ALA A 97 23.21 5.75 -7.18
C ALA A 97 24.04 6.56 -6.15
N VAL A 98 23.48 6.81 -4.97
CA VAL A 98 24.16 7.50 -3.89
C VAL A 98 25.39 6.71 -3.40
N ALA A 99 25.27 5.38 -3.26
CA ALA A 99 26.39 4.51 -2.90
C ALA A 99 27.50 4.55 -3.96
N ALA A 100 27.16 4.72 -5.23
CA ALA A 100 28.09 4.88 -6.34
C ALA A 100 28.67 6.31 -6.47
N GLY A 101 28.24 7.24 -5.59
CA GLY A 101 28.72 8.62 -5.57
C GLY A 101 27.91 9.59 -6.47
N ALA A 102 26.85 9.14 -7.10
CA ALA A 102 25.95 10.01 -7.85
C ALA A 102 25.12 10.91 -6.88
N ARG A 103 24.81 12.11 -7.34
CA ARG A 103 24.04 13.10 -6.55
C ARG A 103 22.63 13.32 -7.09
N SER A 104 22.38 12.84 -8.29
CA SER A 104 21.07 12.94 -8.93
C SER A 104 20.88 11.85 -9.96
N VAL A 105 19.62 11.54 -10.23
CA VAL A 105 19.19 10.72 -11.35
C VAL A 105 18.14 11.47 -12.16
N ARG A 106 18.07 11.23 -13.46
CA ARG A 106 16.96 11.70 -14.29
C ARG A 106 15.97 10.58 -14.50
N VAL A 107 14.70 10.90 -14.27
CA VAL A 107 13.59 9.97 -14.49
C VAL A 107 12.75 10.50 -15.65
N HIS A 108 12.30 9.62 -16.53
CA HIS A 108 11.39 9.98 -17.62
C HIS A 108 10.41 8.86 -17.95
N LYS A 109 9.33 9.21 -18.68
CA LYS A 109 8.20 8.31 -18.98
C LYS A 109 7.58 7.67 -17.72
N VAL A 110 7.35 8.54 -16.73
CA VAL A 110 6.71 8.15 -15.47
C VAL A 110 5.49 9.05 -15.23
N PRO A 111 4.30 8.66 -15.69
CA PRO A 111 3.08 9.38 -15.36
C PRO A 111 2.93 9.56 -13.84
N GLY A 112 2.60 10.80 -13.42
CA GLY A 112 2.47 11.14 -12.00
C GLY A 112 3.79 11.25 -11.25
N VAL A 113 4.90 11.57 -11.93
CA VAL A 113 6.26 11.69 -11.35
C VAL A 113 6.32 12.60 -10.13
N THR A 114 5.38 13.52 -9.96
CA THR A 114 5.28 14.42 -8.80
C THR A 114 5.02 13.69 -7.48
N LEU A 115 4.46 12.48 -7.52
CA LEU A 115 4.31 11.63 -6.33
C LEU A 115 5.66 11.39 -5.65
N PHE A 116 6.75 11.32 -6.40
CA PHE A 116 8.07 11.06 -5.85
C PHE A 116 8.56 12.16 -4.89
N ALA A 117 8.03 13.40 -5.02
CA ALA A 117 8.33 14.46 -4.06
C ALA A 117 7.77 14.17 -2.64
N ALA A 118 6.71 13.36 -2.55
CA ALA A 118 6.07 12.98 -1.30
C ALA A 118 6.57 11.62 -0.75
N LEU A 119 7.80 11.25 -1.06
CA LEU A 119 8.42 10.01 -0.59
C LEU A 119 9.59 10.27 0.37
N SER A 120 9.67 11.45 0.98
CA SER A 120 10.85 11.84 1.76
C SER A 120 11.04 10.93 2.97
N GLU A 121 9.99 10.64 3.74
CA GLU A 121 10.08 9.71 4.88
C GLU A 121 10.29 8.25 4.43
N TYR A 122 9.63 7.86 3.35
CA TYR A 122 9.79 6.51 2.77
C TYR A 122 11.23 6.26 2.31
N ALA A 123 11.87 7.28 1.71
CA ALA A 123 13.27 7.25 1.31
C ALA A 123 14.23 7.28 2.51
N ALA A 124 13.93 8.12 3.50
CA ALA A 124 14.78 8.28 4.68
C ALA A 124 14.89 7.01 5.52
N VAL A 125 13.88 6.13 5.51
CA VAL A 125 13.98 4.78 6.11
C VAL A 125 15.11 3.96 5.48
N ARG A 126 15.41 4.18 4.20
CA ARG A 126 16.50 3.54 3.47
C ARG A 126 17.81 4.35 3.45
N GLY A 127 17.88 5.39 4.26
CA GLY A 127 19.08 6.22 4.38
C GLY A 127 19.31 7.17 3.20
N VAL A 128 18.26 7.53 2.46
CA VAL A 128 18.35 8.43 1.29
C VAL A 128 17.43 9.63 1.50
N SER A 129 17.94 10.83 1.23
CA SER A 129 17.10 12.02 1.03
C SER A 129 16.68 12.12 -0.44
N VAL A 130 15.51 12.70 -0.69
CA VAL A 130 14.97 12.89 -2.04
C VAL A 130 14.52 14.34 -2.21
N THR A 131 14.97 14.98 -3.29
CA THR A 131 14.47 16.29 -3.72
C THR A 131 14.17 16.24 -5.22
N LEU A 132 12.92 16.47 -5.57
CA LEU A 132 12.46 16.41 -6.96
C LEU A 132 12.45 17.80 -7.59
N THR A 133 13.02 17.91 -8.79
CA THR A 133 12.85 19.03 -9.69
C THR A 133 12.13 18.55 -10.94
N ARG A 134 10.86 18.95 -11.11
CA ARG A 134 10.05 18.55 -12.27
C ARG A 134 10.61 19.18 -13.55
N ILE A 135 10.72 18.38 -14.61
CA ILE A 135 11.12 18.82 -15.96
C ILE A 135 9.90 18.85 -16.89
N ALA A 136 9.04 17.83 -16.81
CA ALA A 136 7.83 17.66 -17.60
C ALA A 136 6.77 16.91 -16.78
N ASP A 137 5.61 16.61 -17.36
CA ASP A 137 4.53 15.92 -16.66
C ASP A 137 4.89 14.47 -16.28
N ASP A 138 5.80 13.87 -17.05
CA ASP A 138 6.28 12.50 -16.87
C ASP A 138 7.81 12.40 -16.66
N ALA A 139 8.49 13.53 -16.40
CA ALA A 139 9.94 13.58 -16.25
C ALA A 139 10.37 14.54 -15.13
N ALA A 140 11.41 14.12 -14.40
CA ALA A 140 12.02 14.90 -13.33
C ALA A 140 13.50 14.60 -13.17
N THR A 141 14.26 15.56 -12.62
CA THR A 141 15.53 15.28 -11.96
C THR A 141 15.29 15.09 -10.48
N ILE A 142 15.84 14.04 -9.93
CA ILE A 142 15.74 13.70 -8.52
C ILE A 142 17.14 13.78 -7.92
N ALA A 143 17.38 14.79 -7.10
CA ALA A 143 18.58 14.88 -6.30
C ALA A 143 18.46 13.97 -5.08
N ALA A 144 19.52 13.23 -4.78
CA ALA A 144 19.58 12.31 -3.65
C ALA A 144 20.91 12.45 -2.91
N SER A 145 20.88 12.22 -1.62
CA SER A 145 22.08 12.16 -0.78
C SER A 145 21.90 11.15 0.34
N ALA A 146 22.99 10.62 0.84
CA ALA A 146 22.95 9.76 2.02
C ALA A 146 22.51 10.55 3.25
N VAL A 147 21.60 9.98 4.02
CA VAL A 147 21.18 10.47 5.34
C VAL A 147 21.20 9.31 6.34
N PRO A 148 21.36 9.57 7.63
CA PRO A 148 21.16 8.51 8.62
C PRO A 148 19.77 7.90 8.46
N PRO A 149 19.63 6.56 8.35
CA PRO A 149 18.33 5.94 8.23
C PRO A 149 17.49 6.26 9.47
N LEU A 150 16.20 6.56 9.25
CA LEU A 150 15.27 6.93 10.34
C LEU A 150 15.13 5.81 11.38
N ALA A 151 15.34 4.56 10.99
CA ALA A 151 15.42 3.43 11.90
C ALA A 151 16.06 2.21 11.24
N THR A 152 16.51 1.26 12.08
CA THR A 152 17.09 -0.01 11.61
C THR A 152 16.06 -1.12 11.41
N ASP A 153 14.80 -0.88 11.72
CA ASP A 153 13.71 -1.86 11.66
C ASP A 153 12.75 -1.54 10.49
N PRO A 154 12.29 -2.55 9.72
CA PRO A 154 11.25 -2.38 8.69
C PRO A 154 9.88 -1.87 9.22
N ALA A 155 9.60 -2.01 10.52
CA ALA A 155 8.48 -1.30 11.18
C ALA A 155 8.65 0.22 11.20
N ALA A 156 9.75 0.70 10.76
CA ALA A 156 10.24 2.08 10.76
C ALA A 156 9.52 3.04 9.81
N LEU A 157 8.58 2.57 8.96
CA LEU A 157 7.62 3.50 8.31
C LEU A 157 6.88 4.36 9.33
N ALA A 158 6.73 3.86 10.56
CA ALA A 158 6.16 4.59 11.69
C ALA A 158 7.14 5.58 12.36
N ALA A 159 8.41 5.64 11.95
CA ALA A 159 9.41 6.48 12.60
C ALA A 159 9.37 7.94 12.11
N GLY A 160 8.86 8.19 10.90
CA GLY A 160 8.76 9.54 10.34
C GLY A 160 7.63 10.37 10.96
N PRO A 161 7.80 11.71 11.09
CA PRO A 161 6.81 12.58 11.71
C PRO A 161 5.46 12.58 11.00
N ALA A 162 5.40 12.45 9.66
CA ALA A 162 4.14 12.37 8.95
C ALA A 162 3.39 11.09 9.30
N MET A 163 4.05 9.95 9.29
CA MET A 163 3.42 8.68 9.66
C MET A 163 3.04 8.63 11.14
N GLN A 164 3.84 9.20 12.05
CA GLN A 164 3.47 9.32 13.47
C GLN A 164 2.20 10.15 13.66
N ARG A 165 2.04 11.24 12.90
CA ARG A 165 0.79 12.03 12.88
C ARG A 165 -0.37 11.15 12.42
N ILE A 166 -0.22 10.39 11.36
CA ILE A 166 -1.27 9.50 10.84
C ILE A 166 -1.63 8.39 11.83
N LEU A 167 -0.66 7.80 12.53
CA LEU A 167 -0.94 6.78 13.55
C LEU A 167 -1.78 7.34 14.71
N ARG A 168 -1.61 8.61 15.05
CA ARG A 168 -2.36 9.27 16.12
C ARG A 168 -3.72 9.78 15.64
N ASP A 169 -3.76 10.44 14.47
CA ASP A 169 -4.90 11.25 14.03
C ASP A 169 -5.71 10.58 12.90
N GLY A 170 -5.16 9.56 12.23
CA GLY A 170 -5.74 8.93 11.03
C GLY A 170 -5.50 9.73 9.75
N TYR A 171 -5.89 9.13 8.63
CA TYR A 171 -5.96 9.78 7.31
C TYR A 171 -7.28 10.51 7.17
N GLU A 172 -7.25 11.78 6.80
CA GLU A 172 -8.45 12.52 6.41
C GLU A 172 -8.77 12.23 4.95
N MET A 173 -10.00 11.79 4.67
CA MET A 173 -10.45 11.36 3.36
C MET A 173 -11.89 11.77 3.10
N ASP A 174 -12.25 11.86 1.82
CA ASP A 174 -13.64 11.88 1.41
C ASP A 174 -14.32 10.54 1.76
N ALA A 175 -15.47 10.59 2.44
CA ALA A 175 -16.16 9.40 2.91
C ALA A 175 -16.70 8.53 1.76
N ASP A 176 -17.22 9.16 0.69
CA ASP A 176 -17.78 8.43 -0.44
C ASP A 176 -16.66 7.71 -1.20
N GLN A 177 -15.49 8.37 -1.34
CA GLN A 177 -14.30 7.73 -1.92
C GLN A 177 -13.82 6.56 -1.08
N PHE A 178 -13.69 6.73 0.25
CA PHE A 178 -13.24 5.65 1.13
C PHE A 178 -14.14 4.42 1.03
N TRP A 179 -15.46 4.61 1.14
CA TRP A 179 -16.39 3.49 1.11
C TRP A 179 -16.45 2.81 -0.25
N ARG A 180 -16.37 3.56 -1.34
CA ARG A 180 -16.26 3.00 -2.70
C ARG A 180 -15.03 2.11 -2.84
N LEU A 181 -13.85 2.63 -2.48
CA LEU A 181 -12.60 1.87 -2.55
C LEU A 181 -12.59 0.67 -1.60
N PHE A 182 -13.19 0.83 -0.40
CA PHE A 182 -13.34 -0.28 0.54
C PHE A 182 -14.19 -1.41 -0.07
N HIS A 183 -15.32 -1.11 -0.70
CA HIS A 183 -16.14 -2.10 -1.36
C HIS A 183 -15.42 -2.76 -2.54
N GLU A 184 -14.77 -1.98 -3.40
CA GLU A 184 -13.97 -2.51 -4.50
C GLU A 184 -12.80 -3.38 -4.01
N SER A 185 -12.19 -3.06 -2.88
CA SER A 185 -11.11 -3.84 -2.29
C SER A 185 -11.56 -5.24 -1.85
N ASN A 186 -12.84 -5.42 -1.56
CA ASN A 186 -13.39 -6.72 -1.18
C ASN A 186 -13.43 -7.72 -2.34
N GLU A 187 -13.29 -7.28 -3.59
CA GLU A 187 -13.12 -8.16 -4.76
C GLU A 187 -11.87 -9.05 -4.65
N ALA A 188 -10.87 -8.65 -3.84
CA ALA A 188 -9.68 -9.45 -3.54
C ALA A 188 -9.93 -10.58 -2.55
N LEU A 189 -11.08 -10.57 -1.86
CA LEU A 189 -11.40 -11.62 -0.90
C LEU A 189 -11.84 -12.87 -1.65
N THR A 190 -11.40 -14.01 -1.14
CA THR A 190 -11.87 -15.31 -1.65
C THR A 190 -13.40 -15.36 -1.52
N PRO A 191 -14.13 -15.71 -2.59
CA PRO A 191 -15.57 -15.91 -2.51
C PRO A 191 -15.92 -16.89 -1.38
N ASP A 192 -17.05 -16.65 -0.73
CA ASP A 192 -17.55 -17.59 0.26
C ASP A 192 -17.75 -18.97 -0.39
N SER A 193 -17.07 -19.97 0.13
CA SER A 193 -17.08 -21.34 -0.35
C SER A 193 -17.06 -22.29 0.85
N GLU A 194 -17.44 -23.53 0.63
CA GLU A 194 -17.36 -24.57 1.66
C GLU A 194 -15.94 -24.65 2.25
N LEU A 195 -14.91 -24.56 1.41
CA LEU A 195 -13.51 -24.57 1.85
C LEU A 195 -13.16 -23.34 2.68
N SER A 196 -13.58 -22.13 2.28
CA SER A 196 -13.30 -20.91 3.04
C SER A 196 -14.03 -20.88 4.38
N ARG A 197 -15.26 -21.37 4.44
CA ARG A 197 -16.04 -21.53 5.69
C ARG A 197 -15.38 -22.53 6.63
N ARG A 198 -14.89 -23.66 6.08
CA ARG A 198 -14.14 -24.66 6.85
C ARG A 198 -12.89 -24.06 7.49
N HIS A 199 -12.12 -23.24 6.77
CA HIS A 199 -10.96 -22.56 7.31
C HIS A 199 -11.30 -21.42 8.29
N ALA A 200 -12.46 -20.81 8.14
CA ALA A 200 -12.94 -19.77 9.06
C ALA A 200 -13.45 -20.33 10.40
N GLY A 201 -13.55 -21.67 10.54
CA GLY A 201 -14.03 -22.31 11.78
C GLY A 201 -15.54 -22.22 11.98
N THR A 202 -16.29 -21.92 10.90
CA THR A 202 -17.77 -21.90 10.95
C THR A 202 -18.38 -23.31 10.82
N GLN A 203 -17.58 -24.30 10.44
CA GLN A 203 -17.99 -25.69 10.32
C GLN A 203 -17.37 -26.52 11.45
N ILE A 204 -18.19 -27.33 12.10
CA ILE A 204 -17.80 -28.18 13.22
C ILE A 204 -17.65 -29.60 12.68
N TYR A 205 -16.50 -30.22 12.90
CA TYR A 205 -16.17 -31.58 12.46
C TYR A 205 -15.91 -32.46 13.65
N ASP A 206 -16.23 -33.76 13.54
CA ASP A 206 -15.82 -34.77 14.50
C ASP A 206 -14.34 -35.14 14.34
N ALA A 207 -13.86 -36.04 15.22
CA ALA A 207 -12.48 -36.53 15.19
C ALA A 207 -12.12 -37.27 13.88
N ASP A 208 -13.12 -37.82 13.19
CA ASP A 208 -12.99 -38.56 11.94
C ASP A 208 -13.10 -37.67 10.70
N GLY A 209 -13.35 -36.34 10.90
CA GLY A 209 -13.43 -35.35 9.84
C GLY A 209 -14.81 -35.22 9.19
N ASN A 210 -15.88 -35.80 9.77
CA ASN A 210 -17.25 -35.67 9.31
C ASN A 210 -17.83 -34.33 9.80
N LEU A 211 -18.58 -33.64 8.96
CA LEU A 211 -19.27 -32.39 9.31
C LEU A 211 -20.39 -32.69 10.31
N LEU A 212 -20.27 -32.21 11.54
CA LEU A 212 -21.28 -32.29 12.58
C LEU A 212 -22.34 -31.20 12.49
N GLY A 213 -21.95 -30.03 11.98
CA GLY A 213 -22.84 -28.92 11.86
C GLY A 213 -22.13 -27.67 11.32
N GLU A 214 -22.93 -26.71 10.94
CA GLU A 214 -22.48 -25.38 10.53
C GLU A 214 -23.07 -24.37 11.51
N ALA A 215 -22.27 -23.43 12.00
CA ALA A 215 -22.80 -22.35 12.82
C ALA A 215 -23.79 -21.54 11.99
N SER A 216 -25.08 -21.61 12.36
CA SER A 216 -26.08 -20.80 11.67
C SER A 216 -25.80 -19.32 11.86
N GLU A 217 -26.30 -18.50 10.94
CA GLU A 217 -26.18 -17.03 11.05
C GLU A 217 -26.74 -16.53 12.40
N GLU A 218 -27.79 -17.18 12.93
CA GLU A 218 -28.37 -16.85 14.24
C GLU A 218 -27.40 -17.15 15.38
N VAL A 219 -26.70 -18.30 15.35
CA VAL A 219 -25.67 -18.65 16.35
C VAL A 219 -24.49 -17.69 16.23
N TYR A 220 -24.08 -17.32 15.03
CA TYR A 220 -23.00 -16.36 14.80
C TYR A 220 -23.38 -14.96 15.31
N GLN A 221 -24.60 -14.50 15.05
CA GLN A 221 -25.13 -13.23 15.57
C GLN A 221 -25.25 -13.27 17.10
N HIS A 222 -25.67 -14.39 17.66
CA HIS A 222 -25.75 -14.57 19.11
C HIS A 222 -24.36 -14.54 19.77
N LEU A 223 -23.38 -15.25 19.22
CA LEU A 223 -21.99 -15.20 19.70
C LEU A 223 -21.37 -13.81 19.58
N ARG A 224 -21.70 -13.08 18.52
CA ARG A 224 -21.24 -11.71 18.29
C ARG A 224 -21.89 -10.69 19.24
N SER A 225 -23.12 -10.93 19.66
CA SER A 225 -23.86 -10.06 20.58
C SER A 225 -23.65 -10.40 22.06
N ALA A 226 -23.12 -11.62 22.37
CA ALA A 226 -22.89 -12.05 23.74
C ALA A 226 -21.61 -11.42 24.30
N SER A 227 -21.77 -10.46 25.18
CA SER A 227 -20.69 -9.93 26.04
C SER A 227 -20.50 -10.83 27.27
N GLY A 228 -20.15 -12.11 27.09
CA GLY A 228 -19.99 -13.04 28.23
C GLY A 228 -19.56 -14.44 27.79
N THR A 229 -19.17 -15.27 28.75
CA THR A 229 -18.79 -16.68 28.54
C THR A 229 -19.92 -17.43 27.85
N PRO A 230 -19.67 -18.17 26.75
CA PRO A 230 -20.72 -18.92 26.08
C PRO A 230 -21.38 -19.90 27.07
N ASP A 231 -22.71 -19.83 27.14
CA ASP A 231 -23.48 -20.80 27.93
C ASP A 231 -23.30 -22.18 27.31
N SER A 232 -22.81 -23.15 28.10
CA SER A 232 -22.51 -24.50 27.65
C SER A 232 -23.73 -25.29 27.10
N ALA A 233 -24.92 -24.69 27.17
CA ALA A 233 -26.15 -25.23 26.62
C ALA A 233 -26.31 -25.06 25.09
N VAL A 234 -25.45 -24.30 24.43
CA VAL A 234 -25.56 -24.03 22.98
C VAL A 234 -24.94 -25.15 22.14
N PHE A 235 -24.22 -26.09 22.77
CA PHE A 235 -23.52 -27.19 22.09
C PHE A 235 -24.05 -28.58 22.48
N ALA A 236 -25.27 -28.65 22.95
CA ALA A 236 -25.95 -29.94 23.29
C ALA A 236 -26.92 -30.36 22.19
#